data_4536f5a9584a6c9be9637328c7a2d9d2
#
_entry.id   4536f5a9584a6c9be9637328c7a2d9d2
#
_cell.length_a   1.000
_cell.length_b   1.000
_cell.length_c   1.000
_cell.angle_alpha   90.00
_cell.angle_beta   90.00
_cell.angle_gamma   90.00
#
_symmetry.space_group_name_H-M   'P 1'
#
loop_
_entity.id
_entity.type
_entity.pdbx_description
1 polymer ?
#
loop_
_entity_poly.entity_id
_entity_poly.type
_entity_poly.pdbx_seq_one_letter_code
_entity_poly.pdbx_strand_id
1 'polypeptide(L)'
;MSELLNVEELFASNVFTVAKMRERLPKKVFQEVIRVMEHGGELSMATADVVAKAMKDWAVEHGATHYTHWFQPLTGITAEKHDAFVTHPDEEGKMLMDFSGKELIKGESDASSFPSGGLRATFEARGYTAWDITSPAFLKESACGCLLYTSPSPRDRSLS
;
A
#
# COMPACT_ATOMS: atom_id res chain seq x y z
N MET A 1 20.10 -17.53 25.47
CA MET A 1 18.97 -18.44 25.13
C MET A 1 18.20 -17.77 24.01
N SER A 2 18.19 -18.38 22.84
CA SER A 2 17.32 -17.90 21.77
C SER A 2 15.87 -18.20 22.20
N GLU A 3 15.06 -17.17 22.37
CA GLU A 3 13.62 -17.37 22.45
C GLU A 3 13.19 -18.17 21.24
N LEU A 4 12.57 -19.32 21.49
CA LEU A 4 11.96 -20.11 20.44
C LEU A 4 10.88 -19.23 19.79
N LEU A 5 11.15 -18.79 18.55
CA LEU A 5 10.21 -18.00 17.80
C LEU A 5 8.89 -18.79 17.66
N ASN A 6 7.83 -18.25 18.24
CA ASN A 6 6.50 -18.81 18.08
C ASN A 6 6.01 -18.53 16.64
N VAL A 7 6.04 -19.55 15.79
CA VAL A 7 5.67 -19.43 14.37
C VAL A 7 4.22 -18.95 14.21
N GLU A 8 3.33 -19.34 15.12
CA GLU A 8 1.91 -18.92 15.08
C GLU A 8 1.77 -17.41 15.33
N GLU A 9 2.56 -16.86 16.26
CA GLU A 9 2.57 -15.42 16.54
C GLU A 9 3.26 -14.61 15.43
N LEU A 10 4.27 -15.18 14.79
CA LEU A 10 5.01 -14.53 13.70
C LEU A 10 4.27 -14.60 12.38
N PHE A 11 3.45 -15.63 12.17
CA PHE A 11 2.75 -15.80 10.90
C PHE A 11 1.84 -14.60 10.62
N ALA A 12 2.05 -13.98 9.47
CA ALA A 12 1.32 -12.78 9.02
C ALA A 12 1.35 -11.58 9.99
N SER A 13 2.28 -11.53 10.95
CA SER A 13 2.43 -10.39 11.87
C SER A 13 2.62 -9.07 11.11
N ASN A 14 3.39 -9.11 10.04
CA ASN A 14 3.70 -7.97 9.17
C ASN A 14 2.75 -7.81 7.98
N VAL A 15 1.59 -8.44 8.00
CA VAL A 15 0.57 -8.36 6.94
C VAL A 15 -0.68 -7.66 7.47
N PHE A 16 -1.23 -6.73 6.70
CA PHE A 16 -2.51 -6.08 7.01
C PHE A 16 -3.65 -7.01 6.60
N THR A 17 -3.91 -7.99 7.44
CA THR A 17 -4.87 -9.07 7.20
C THR A 17 -6.32 -8.60 7.33
N VAL A 18 -7.26 -9.43 6.86
CA VAL A 18 -8.70 -9.22 7.07
C VAL A 18 -9.05 -9.12 8.56
N ALA A 19 -8.37 -9.85 9.43
CA ALA A 19 -8.55 -9.75 10.88
C ALA A 19 -8.19 -8.33 11.38
N LYS A 20 -7.05 -7.81 10.97
CA LYS A 20 -6.61 -6.44 11.30
C LYS A 20 -7.55 -5.39 10.72
N MET A 21 -8.05 -5.60 9.50
CA MET A 21 -9.07 -4.72 8.91
C MET A 21 -10.35 -4.70 9.74
N ARG A 22 -10.80 -5.86 10.21
CA ARG A 22 -12.02 -5.97 11.06
C ARG A 22 -11.88 -5.22 12.38
N GLU A 23 -10.70 -5.23 12.98
CA GLU A 23 -10.43 -4.53 14.24
C GLU A 23 -10.34 -3.01 14.06
N ARG A 24 -9.82 -2.54 12.92
CA ARG A 24 -9.45 -1.15 12.71
C ARG A 24 -10.44 -0.34 11.88
N LEU A 25 -11.28 -1.01 11.10
CA LEU A 25 -12.24 -0.34 10.23
C LEU A 25 -13.63 -0.25 10.86
N PRO A 26 -14.34 0.87 10.64
CA PRO A 26 -15.77 0.92 10.96
C PRO A 26 -16.53 -0.21 10.26
N LYS A 27 -17.53 -0.76 10.92
CA LYS A 27 -18.27 -1.93 10.44
C LYS A 27 -18.78 -1.79 9.00
N LYS A 28 -19.32 -0.63 8.62
CA LYS A 28 -19.81 -0.37 7.26
C LYS A 28 -18.69 -0.39 6.22
N VAL A 29 -17.56 0.22 6.54
CA VAL A 29 -16.37 0.24 5.68
C VAL A 29 -15.82 -1.16 5.50
N PHE A 30 -15.67 -1.91 6.59
CA PHE A 30 -15.24 -3.30 6.55
C PHE A 30 -16.14 -4.17 5.67
N GLN A 31 -17.48 -4.03 5.80
CA GLN A 31 -18.43 -4.76 4.97
C GLN A 31 -18.30 -4.42 3.48
N GLU A 32 -18.07 -3.16 3.13
CA GLU A 32 -17.82 -2.74 1.74
C GLU A 32 -16.52 -3.36 1.21
N VAL A 33 -15.44 -3.32 1.99
CA VAL A 33 -14.16 -3.94 1.64
C VAL A 33 -14.36 -5.44 1.34
N ILE A 34 -14.99 -6.18 2.22
CA ILE A 34 -15.24 -7.62 2.02
C ILE A 34 -16.10 -7.86 0.77
N ARG A 35 -17.15 -7.08 0.57
CA ARG A 35 -17.98 -7.18 -0.62
C ARG A 35 -17.18 -7.01 -1.91
N VAL A 36 -16.30 -6.03 -1.96
CA VAL A 36 -15.44 -5.79 -3.13
C VAL A 36 -14.41 -6.91 -3.31
N MET A 37 -13.84 -7.44 -2.23
CA MET A 37 -12.92 -8.59 -2.28
C MET A 37 -13.58 -9.85 -2.86
N GLU A 38 -14.84 -10.12 -2.49
CA GLU A 38 -15.57 -11.34 -2.86
C GLU A 38 -16.22 -11.24 -4.25
N HIS A 39 -16.75 -10.08 -4.60
CA HIS A 39 -17.58 -9.90 -5.79
C HIS A 39 -16.94 -9.01 -6.86
N GLY A 40 -15.82 -8.40 -6.56
CA GLY A 40 -15.19 -7.41 -7.43
C GLY A 40 -15.88 -6.04 -7.35
N GLY A 41 -15.38 -5.12 -8.13
CA GLY A 41 -15.82 -3.73 -8.16
C GLY A 41 -14.75 -2.77 -7.64
N GLU A 42 -15.10 -1.51 -7.53
CA GLU A 42 -14.22 -0.45 -7.03
C GLU A 42 -14.66 0.00 -5.63
N LEU A 43 -13.70 0.37 -4.81
CA LEU A 43 -13.96 1.06 -3.55
C LEU A 43 -14.36 2.51 -3.83
N SER A 44 -15.34 3.01 -3.09
CA SER A 44 -15.59 4.45 -3.07
C SER A 44 -14.36 5.19 -2.51
N MET A 45 -14.13 6.44 -2.96
CA MET A 45 -13.02 7.23 -2.45
C MET A 45 -13.10 7.43 -0.93
N ALA A 46 -14.29 7.65 -0.40
CA ALA A 46 -14.50 7.78 1.04
C ALA A 46 -14.11 6.52 1.82
N THR A 47 -14.45 5.34 1.29
CA THR A 47 -14.03 4.05 1.88
C THR A 47 -12.52 3.86 1.75
N ALA A 48 -11.94 4.18 0.60
CA ALA A 48 -10.49 4.10 0.39
C ALA A 48 -9.70 5.00 1.34
N ASP A 49 -10.19 6.21 1.64
CA ASP A 49 -9.56 7.11 2.61
C ASP A 49 -9.55 6.52 4.02
N VAL A 50 -10.63 5.92 4.45
CA VAL A 50 -10.69 5.25 5.76
C VAL A 50 -9.76 4.05 5.84
N VAL A 51 -9.71 3.24 4.79
CA VAL A 51 -8.79 2.08 4.70
C VAL A 51 -7.34 2.54 4.70
N ALA A 52 -7.00 3.54 3.89
CA ALA A 52 -5.64 4.10 3.81
C ALA A 52 -5.17 4.62 5.16
N LYS A 53 -6.03 5.37 5.86
CA LYS A 53 -5.73 5.87 7.20
C LYS A 53 -5.46 4.73 8.19
N ALA A 54 -6.34 3.73 8.23
CA ALA A 54 -6.20 2.58 9.13
C ALA A 54 -4.91 1.78 8.81
N MET A 55 -4.60 1.61 7.55
CA MET A 55 -3.39 0.94 7.07
C MET A 55 -2.13 1.71 7.47
N LYS A 56 -2.14 3.04 7.27
CA LYS A 56 -1.04 3.92 7.69
C LYS A 56 -0.84 3.87 9.21
N ASP A 57 -1.91 4.03 10.00
CA ASP A 57 -1.82 4.03 11.45
C ASP A 57 -1.23 2.70 11.95
N TRP A 58 -1.68 1.58 11.40
CA TRP A 58 -1.10 0.27 11.69
C TRP A 58 0.39 0.19 11.30
N ALA A 59 0.75 0.66 10.11
CA ALA A 59 2.13 0.62 9.64
C ALA A 59 3.06 1.48 10.52
N VAL A 60 2.63 2.69 10.88
CA VAL A 60 3.38 3.60 11.75
C VAL A 60 3.56 3.03 13.15
N GLU A 61 2.56 2.38 13.72
CA GLU A 61 2.66 1.67 15.01
C GLU A 61 3.73 0.57 14.98
N HIS A 62 4.01 0.01 13.80
CA HIS A 62 5.07 -0.99 13.56
C HIS A 62 6.40 -0.38 13.08
N GLY A 63 6.54 0.94 13.13
CA GLY A 63 7.78 1.64 12.80
C GLY A 63 7.95 2.01 11.33
N ALA A 64 6.94 1.85 10.48
CA ALA A 64 7.01 2.28 9.09
C ALA A 64 7.01 3.81 8.99
N THR A 65 7.87 4.34 8.15
CA THR A 65 8.00 5.78 7.86
C THR A 65 7.63 6.14 6.43
N HIS A 66 7.62 5.15 5.55
CA HIS A 66 7.37 5.30 4.13
C HIS A 66 6.42 4.21 3.65
N TYR A 67 5.78 4.47 2.52
CA TYR A 67 5.03 3.48 1.77
C TYR A 67 5.63 3.28 0.38
N THR A 68 5.34 2.13 -0.21
CA THR A 68 5.87 1.73 -1.51
C THR A 68 4.79 1.05 -2.32
N HIS A 69 4.58 1.52 -3.53
CA HIS A 69 3.85 0.78 -4.53
C HIS A 69 4.83 -0.12 -5.29
N TRP A 70 4.65 -1.42 -5.14
CA TRP A 70 5.39 -2.41 -5.92
C TRP A 70 4.60 -2.75 -7.18
N PHE A 71 5.23 -2.66 -8.33
CA PHE A 71 4.61 -3.00 -9.60
C PHE A 71 5.62 -3.64 -10.55
N GLN A 72 5.10 -4.43 -11.47
CA GLN A 72 5.88 -5.07 -12.51
C GLN A 72 5.39 -4.53 -13.86
N PRO A 73 6.09 -3.59 -14.47
CA PRO A 73 5.76 -3.10 -15.80
C PRO A 73 5.94 -4.21 -16.85
N LEU A 74 5.29 -4.05 -18.01
CA LEU A 74 5.29 -5.01 -19.13
C LEU A 74 6.69 -5.36 -19.66
N THR A 75 7.69 -4.57 -19.31
CA THR A 75 9.12 -4.80 -19.62
C THR A 75 9.75 -5.97 -18.88
N GLY A 76 9.05 -6.60 -17.93
CA GLY A 76 9.61 -7.64 -17.07
C GLY A 76 10.50 -7.12 -15.94
N ILE A 77 10.64 -5.80 -15.80
CA ILE A 77 11.41 -5.16 -14.73
C ILE A 77 10.47 -4.81 -13.59
N THR A 78 10.81 -5.26 -12.38
CA THR A 78 10.12 -4.83 -11.16
C THR A 78 10.55 -3.43 -10.78
N ALA A 79 9.62 -2.55 -10.47
CA ALA A 79 9.89 -1.21 -10.02
C ALA A 79 9.17 -0.93 -8.70
N GLU A 80 9.80 -0.12 -7.86
CA GLU A 80 9.29 0.33 -6.58
C GLU A 80 9.43 1.84 -6.48
N LYS A 81 8.41 2.51 -5.99
CA LYS A 81 8.46 3.93 -5.64
C LYS A 81 8.22 4.07 -4.13
N HIS A 82 9.18 4.67 -3.45
CA HIS A 82 9.12 4.93 -2.02
C HIS A 82 8.70 6.37 -1.78
N ASP A 83 7.62 6.57 -1.05
CA ASP A 83 7.15 7.87 -0.61
C ASP A 83 7.04 7.91 0.92
N ALA A 84 7.41 9.03 1.53
CA ALA A 84 7.24 9.22 2.96
C ALA A 84 5.78 9.49 3.31
N PHE A 85 5.34 9.04 4.49
CA PHE A 85 4.01 9.41 5.02
C PHE A 85 3.90 10.88 5.44
N VAL A 86 4.95 11.64 5.29
CA VAL A 86 5.05 13.01 5.78
C VAL A 86 4.54 13.99 4.73
N THR A 87 3.58 14.84 5.12
CA THR A 87 3.11 15.97 4.31
C THR A 87 3.91 17.23 4.59
N HIS A 88 3.63 18.29 3.83
CA HIS A 88 4.20 19.60 4.12
C HIS A 88 3.83 20.04 5.55
N PRO A 89 4.73 20.76 6.24
CA PRO A 89 4.43 21.31 7.55
C PRO A 89 3.19 22.19 7.51
N ASP A 90 2.37 22.12 8.57
CA ASP A 90 1.29 23.05 8.78
C ASP A 90 1.81 24.47 9.09
N GLU A 91 0.90 25.43 9.29
CA GLU A 91 1.25 26.83 9.59
C GLU A 91 2.05 26.97 10.90
N GLU A 92 1.99 25.97 11.78
CA GLU A 92 2.76 25.91 13.04
C GLU A 92 4.10 25.20 12.87
N GLY A 93 4.43 24.75 11.66
CA GLY A 93 5.65 23.99 11.35
C GLY A 93 5.62 22.52 11.77
N LYS A 94 4.44 21.99 12.13
CA LYS A 94 4.27 20.59 12.53
C LYS A 94 4.07 19.72 11.33
N MET A 95 4.90 18.68 11.23
CA MET A 95 4.80 17.65 10.19
C MET A 95 3.62 16.72 10.48
N LEU A 96 2.75 16.55 9.50
CA LEU A 96 1.64 15.61 9.58
C LEU A 96 1.98 14.34 8.82
N MET A 97 1.62 13.21 9.39
CA MET A 97 1.69 11.93 8.69
C MET A 97 0.35 11.66 8.04
N ASP A 98 0.36 11.52 6.72
CA ASP A 98 -0.84 11.32 5.92
C ASP A 98 -0.65 10.19 4.89
N PHE A 99 -1.73 9.52 4.56
CA PHE A 99 -1.84 8.54 3.49
C PHE A 99 -3.31 8.47 3.07
N SER A 100 -3.62 9.00 1.91
CA SER A 100 -5.00 9.13 1.44
C SER A 100 -5.45 7.93 0.61
N GLY A 101 -6.77 7.79 0.45
CA GLY A 101 -7.35 6.80 -0.45
C GLY A 101 -6.91 6.98 -1.89
N LYS A 102 -6.65 8.22 -2.32
CA LYS A 102 -6.11 8.51 -3.65
C LYS A 102 -4.73 7.86 -3.84
N GLU A 103 -3.85 7.97 -2.85
CA GLU A 103 -2.53 7.35 -2.89
C GLU A 103 -2.63 5.82 -2.83
N LEU A 104 -3.60 5.29 -2.09
CA LEU A 104 -3.82 3.86 -1.99
C LEU A 104 -4.34 3.24 -3.30
N ILE A 105 -5.39 3.82 -3.91
CA ILE A 105 -6.10 3.19 -5.03
C ILE A 105 -5.78 3.79 -6.40
N LYS A 106 -5.20 4.98 -6.45
CA LYS A 106 -4.84 5.68 -7.69
C LYS A 106 -3.38 6.07 -7.76
N GLY A 107 -2.52 5.47 -6.93
CA GLY A 107 -1.11 5.82 -6.86
C GLY A 107 -0.49 5.97 -8.26
N GLU A 108 -0.50 7.19 -8.79
CA GLU A 108 0.21 7.52 -10.01
C GLU A 108 1.70 7.58 -9.69
N SER A 109 2.46 6.62 -10.19
CA SER A 109 3.90 6.72 -10.12
C SER A 109 4.36 7.82 -11.07
N ASP A 110 5.06 8.81 -10.54
CA ASP A 110 5.82 9.72 -11.36
C ASP A 110 7.03 8.97 -11.95
N ALA A 111 7.07 8.88 -13.25
CA ALA A 111 8.14 8.18 -13.96
C ALA A 111 9.53 8.79 -13.78
N SER A 112 9.61 10.04 -13.39
CA SER A 112 10.88 10.69 -13.07
C SER A 112 11.61 10.04 -11.88
N SER A 113 10.89 9.28 -11.06
CA SER A 113 11.45 8.58 -9.89
C SER A 113 11.98 7.18 -10.19
N PHE A 114 11.89 6.68 -11.44
CA PHE A 114 12.45 5.39 -11.80
C PHE A 114 13.91 5.51 -12.26
N PRO A 115 14.83 4.71 -11.68
CA PRO A 115 16.24 4.72 -12.07
C PRO A 115 16.49 4.40 -13.55
N SER A 116 15.57 3.66 -14.18
CA SER A 116 15.60 3.30 -15.61
C SER A 116 14.74 4.22 -16.47
N GLY A 117 14.40 5.42 -15.97
CA GLY A 117 13.42 6.34 -16.54
C GLY A 117 13.60 6.62 -18.02
N GLY A 118 12.73 6.02 -18.82
CA GLY A 118 12.47 6.40 -20.19
C GLY A 118 10.98 6.66 -20.35
N LEU A 119 10.61 7.40 -21.38
CA LEU A 119 9.20 7.67 -21.76
C LEU A 119 8.36 6.39 -21.79
N ARG A 120 8.95 5.27 -22.14
CA ARG A 120 8.29 3.98 -22.22
C ARG A 120 7.98 3.40 -20.84
N ALA A 121 8.91 3.46 -19.90
CA ALA A 121 8.67 3.01 -18.51
C ALA A 121 7.58 3.84 -17.84
N THR A 122 7.50 5.15 -18.13
CA THR A 122 6.42 6.05 -17.72
C THR A 122 5.06 5.61 -18.22
N PHE A 123 4.99 5.25 -19.48
CA PHE A 123 3.73 4.87 -20.13
C PHE A 123 3.23 3.52 -19.60
N GLU A 124 4.13 2.58 -19.35
CA GLU A 124 3.83 1.24 -18.86
C GLU A 124 3.52 1.24 -17.35
N ALA A 125 4.04 2.21 -16.60
CA ALA A 125 3.76 2.35 -15.17
C ALA A 125 2.39 2.95 -14.86
N ARG A 126 1.82 3.71 -15.79
CA ARG A 126 0.47 4.28 -15.64
C ARG A 126 -0.58 3.18 -15.66
N GLY A 127 -1.26 2.96 -14.55
CA GLY A 127 -2.32 1.97 -14.40
C GLY A 127 -1.94 0.76 -13.54
N TYR A 128 -0.65 0.56 -13.21
CA TYR A 128 -0.20 -0.59 -12.41
C TYR A 128 0.13 -0.26 -10.96
N THR A 129 -0.22 0.91 -10.48
CA THR A 129 0.13 1.40 -9.15
C THR A 129 -1.00 1.35 -8.13
N ALA A 130 -2.22 1.03 -8.57
CA ALA A 130 -3.36 0.90 -7.68
C ALA A 130 -3.25 -0.36 -6.82
N TRP A 131 -3.54 -0.22 -5.53
CA TRP A 131 -3.63 -1.37 -4.64
C TRP A 131 -4.77 -2.30 -5.05
N ASP A 132 -4.46 -3.56 -5.25
CA ASP A 132 -5.46 -4.61 -5.37
C ASP A 132 -5.94 -5.03 -3.99
N ILE A 133 -7.21 -4.84 -3.73
CA ILE A 133 -7.84 -5.18 -2.45
C ILE A 133 -7.72 -6.68 -2.10
N THR A 134 -7.52 -7.55 -3.09
CA THR A 134 -7.28 -8.99 -2.88
C THR A 134 -5.82 -9.32 -2.59
N SER A 135 -4.92 -8.36 -2.78
CA SER A 135 -3.49 -8.47 -2.43
C SER A 135 -3.24 -7.79 -1.10
N PRO A 136 -2.81 -8.53 -0.07
CA PRO A 136 -2.59 -7.93 1.23
C PRO A 136 -1.45 -6.91 1.19
N ALA A 137 -1.65 -5.77 1.87
CA ALA A 137 -0.55 -4.88 2.19
C ALA A 137 0.32 -5.50 3.29
N PHE A 138 1.61 -5.25 3.26
CA PHE A 138 2.55 -5.83 4.21
C PHE A 138 3.70 -4.88 4.54
N LEU A 139 4.36 -5.14 5.66
CA LEU A 139 5.54 -4.40 6.08
C LEU A 139 6.81 -5.17 5.72
N LYS A 140 7.81 -4.45 5.27
CA LYS A 140 9.14 -4.99 4.97
C LYS A 140 10.23 -4.06 5.48
N GLU A 141 11.19 -4.63 6.15
CA GLU A 141 12.41 -3.91 6.48
C GLU A 141 13.33 -3.80 5.25
N SER A 142 13.92 -2.65 5.08
CA SER A 142 14.87 -2.36 4.02
C SER A 142 16.03 -1.50 4.55
N ALA A 143 17.02 -1.24 3.71
CA ALA A 143 18.15 -0.36 4.05
C ALA A 143 17.69 1.08 4.41
N CYS A 144 16.53 1.52 3.94
CA CYS A 144 15.96 2.84 4.26
C CYS A 144 14.90 2.79 5.37
N GLY A 145 14.77 1.70 6.11
CA GLY A 145 13.84 1.54 7.23
C GLY A 145 12.68 0.60 6.92
N CYS A 146 11.63 0.67 7.75
CA CYS A 146 10.43 -0.12 7.57
C CYS A 146 9.49 0.55 6.58
N LEU A 147 9.03 -0.21 5.60
CA LEU A 147 8.19 0.25 4.49
C LEU A 147 6.86 -0.50 4.47
N LEU A 148 5.78 0.24 4.24
CA LEU A 148 4.48 -0.33 3.90
C LEU A 148 4.43 -0.60 2.40
N TYR A 149 4.23 -1.85 2.01
CA TYR A 149 4.09 -2.27 0.62
C TYR A 149 2.63 -2.51 0.25
N THR A 150 2.24 -2.01 -0.92
CA THR A 150 1.00 -2.37 -1.59
C THR A 150 1.32 -2.85 -3.00
N SER A 151 0.54 -3.76 -3.55
CA SER A 151 0.76 -4.28 -4.88
C SER A 151 -0.48 -4.13 -5.77
N PRO A 152 -0.29 -3.95 -7.08
CA PRO A 152 -1.38 -3.90 -8.04
C PRO A 152 -1.96 -5.29 -8.32
N SER A 153 -3.13 -5.32 -8.96
CA SER A 153 -3.81 -6.55 -9.34
C SER A 153 -3.00 -7.36 -10.36
N PRO A 154 -2.88 -8.69 -10.15
CA PRO A 154 -2.38 -9.58 -11.19
C PRO A 154 -3.25 -9.58 -12.47
N ARG A 155 -4.51 -9.12 -12.37
CA ARG A 155 -5.44 -9.05 -13.52
C ARG A 155 -5.03 -7.99 -14.54
N ASP A 156 -4.30 -6.96 -14.14
CA ASP A 156 -3.80 -5.93 -15.04
C ASP A 156 -2.77 -6.45 -16.03
N ARG A 157 -2.25 -7.67 -15.81
CA ARG A 157 -1.35 -8.36 -16.75
C ARG A 157 -2.08 -9.02 -17.93
N SER A 158 -3.40 -9.20 -17.86
CA SER A 158 -4.16 -9.98 -18.83
C SER A 158 -4.80 -9.14 -19.96
N LEU A 159 -4.59 -7.84 -19.95
CA LEU A 159 -5.16 -6.90 -20.92
C LEU A 159 -4.15 -6.39 -21.96
N SER A 160 -3.06 -7.13 -22.17
CA SER A 160 -2.09 -6.88 -23.24
C SER A 160 -2.15 -7.94 -24.31
#